data_f47feda66577f3bf04bdb83204b5d69e
#
_entry.id   f47feda66577f3bf04bdb83204b5d69e
#
_cell.length_a   1.000
_cell.length_b   1.000
_cell.length_c   1.000
_cell.angle_alpha   90.00
_cell.angle_beta   90.00
_cell.angle_gamma   90.00
#
_symmetry.space_group_name_H-M   'P 1'
#
loop_
_entity.id
_entity.type
_entity.pdbx_description
1 polymer ?
#
loop_
_entity_poly.entity_id
_entity_poly.type
_entity_poly.pdbx_seq_one_letter_code
_entity_poly.pdbx_strand_id
1 'polypeptide(L)'
;MKLMVNHQTHYQYSETASNSIQYIKMMPQTDGHQRVHSWDFSIPGQYTTQKDAFDNFWVTSTQRYPYQQLTIMVQGIVEIDPHCEVAMQKSALHPSIFLQPTAMTICNREMLAFAHDYVKHMTRAEFQNLAAAVLNYIPYQPQVTEVHTAAIDVFKVHQAGGVCQDHSHVFITMCRGLGVPARYVSGYLYVPDLLHLASHAWVEVYLEKMWYCFDISNQIFTPHSHIYVAIGRDYYDVAPVRGIRERGGVETMHSVVQVLPC
;
A
#
# COMPACT_ATOMS: atom_id res chain seq x y z
N MET A 1 -10.42 18.34 -4.92
CA MET A 1 -10.18 17.78 -6.28
C MET A 1 -10.92 16.47 -6.41
N LYS A 2 -11.73 16.29 -7.46
CA LYS A 2 -12.44 15.02 -7.71
C LYS A 2 -11.65 14.17 -8.68
N LEU A 3 -11.52 12.89 -8.37
CA LEU A 3 -10.76 11.92 -9.12
C LEU A 3 -11.63 10.69 -9.40
N MET A 4 -11.62 10.25 -10.64
CA MET A 4 -12.17 8.96 -11.06
C MET A 4 -11.06 7.91 -11.00
N VAL A 5 -11.34 6.80 -10.35
CA VAL A 5 -10.46 5.63 -10.31
C VAL A 5 -11.09 4.49 -11.11
N ASN A 6 -10.29 3.84 -11.94
CA ASN A 6 -10.62 2.57 -12.57
C ASN A 6 -9.43 1.62 -12.36
N HIS A 7 -9.65 0.52 -11.65
CA HIS A 7 -8.61 -0.48 -11.38
C HIS A 7 -9.12 -1.85 -11.78
N GLN A 8 -8.39 -2.51 -12.67
CA GLN A 8 -8.67 -3.86 -13.16
C GLN A 8 -7.48 -4.76 -12.89
N THR A 9 -7.73 -5.91 -12.27
CA THR A 9 -6.73 -6.97 -12.08
C THR A 9 -7.22 -8.24 -12.78
N HIS A 10 -6.43 -8.70 -13.73
CA HIS A 10 -6.70 -9.91 -14.52
C HIS A 10 -5.74 -11.01 -14.09
N TYR A 11 -6.29 -12.14 -13.73
CA TYR A 11 -5.57 -13.37 -13.47
C TYR A 11 -5.83 -14.36 -14.60
N GLN A 12 -4.79 -15.00 -15.08
CA GLN A 12 -4.87 -16.09 -16.04
C GLN A 12 -4.11 -17.30 -15.50
N TYR A 13 -4.68 -18.46 -15.67
CA TYR A 13 -4.17 -19.73 -15.15
C TYR A 13 -3.84 -20.66 -16.31
N SER A 14 -2.67 -21.34 -16.25
CA SER A 14 -2.25 -22.29 -17.27
C SER A 14 -3.13 -23.56 -17.32
N GLU A 15 -3.82 -23.85 -16.22
CA GLU A 15 -4.75 -24.96 -16.09
C GLU A 15 -6.07 -24.46 -15.48
N THR A 16 -7.10 -25.31 -15.51
CA THR A 16 -8.37 -24.98 -14.86
C THR A 16 -8.22 -24.94 -13.35
N ALA A 17 -8.50 -23.78 -12.76
CA ALA A 17 -8.63 -23.58 -11.32
C ALA A 17 -10.05 -23.88 -10.85
N SER A 18 -10.21 -24.18 -9.58
CA SER A 18 -11.51 -24.38 -8.92
C SER A 18 -11.43 -23.96 -7.45
N ASN A 19 -12.60 -23.82 -6.83
CA ASN A 19 -12.71 -23.58 -5.38
C ASN A 19 -11.74 -22.52 -4.84
N SER A 20 -11.92 -21.27 -5.25
CA SER A 20 -11.07 -20.19 -4.77
C SER A 20 -11.78 -19.26 -3.81
N ILE A 21 -10.99 -18.67 -2.93
CA ILE A 21 -11.39 -17.59 -2.04
C ILE A 21 -10.41 -16.44 -2.25
N GLN A 22 -10.93 -15.25 -2.57
CA GLN A 22 -10.17 -14.02 -2.67
C GLN A 22 -10.53 -13.09 -1.51
N TYR A 23 -9.51 -12.47 -0.92
CA TYR A 23 -9.60 -11.37 0.03
C TYR A 23 -9.17 -10.10 -0.68
N ILE A 24 -10.10 -9.15 -0.83
CA ILE A 24 -9.93 -7.97 -1.68
C ILE A 24 -10.03 -6.71 -0.82
N LYS A 25 -9.00 -5.90 -0.80
CA LYS A 25 -8.93 -4.59 -0.13
C LYS A 25 -8.72 -3.49 -1.16
N MET A 26 -9.78 -3.18 -1.88
CA MET A 26 -9.78 -2.19 -2.96
C MET A 26 -10.91 -1.16 -2.80
N MET A 27 -11.40 -0.97 -1.55
CA MET A 27 -12.49 -0.06 -1.24
C MET A 27 -12.00 1.08 -0.34
N PRO A 28 -11.88 2.30 -0.84
CA PRO A 28 -11.56 3.46 -0.01
C PRO A 28 -12.72 3.79 0.93
N GLN A 29 -12.41 4.51 2.00
CA GLN A 29 -13.39 5.02 2.94
C GLN A 29 -13.47 6.55 2.87
N THR A 30 -14.64 7.11 3.18
CA THR A 30 -14.75 8.54 3.47
C THR A 30 -14.16 8.78 4.85
N ASP A 31 -12.97 9.36 4.91
CA ASP A 31 -12.28 9.69 6.14
C ASP A 31 -11.18 10.73 5.88
N GLY A 32 -10.93 11.58 6.89
CA GLY A 32 -9.85 12.56 6.85
C GLY A 32 -9.94 13.50 5.65
N HIS A 33 -8.95 13.44 4.77
CA HIS A 33 -8.79 14.32 3.61
C HIS A 33 -9.59 13.87 2.38
N GLN A 34 -10.27 12.70 2.43
CA GLN A 34 -10.95 12.13 1.27
C GLN A 34 -12.42 11.85 1.52
N ARG A 35 -13.24 12.00 0.48
CA ARG A 35 -14.67 11.68 0.45
C ARG A 35 -14.99 10.79 -0.74
N VAL A 36 -15.52 9.60 -0.49
CA VAL A 36 -15.98 8.68 -1.53
C VAL A 36 -17.41 9.07 -1.95
N HIS A 37 -17.61 9.42 -3.22
CA HIS A 37 -18.91 9.76 -3.80
C HIS A 37 -19.61 8.52 -4.36
N SER A 38 -18.87 7.66 -5.05
CA SER A 38 -19.36 6.38 -5.58
C SER A 38 -18.21 5.37 -5.59
N TRP A 39 -18.52 4.09 -5.42
CA TRP A 39 -17.55 3.00 -5.55
C TRP A 39 -18.25 1.70 -5.87
N ASP A 40 -17.95 1.15 -7.04
CA ASP A 40 -18.57 -0.05 -7.57
C ASP A 40 -17.55 -1.16 -7.73
N PHE A 41 -18.02 -2.39 -7.55
CA PHE A 41 -17.24 -3.61 -7.72
C PHE A 41 -17.81 -4.48 -8.81
N SER A 42 -16.94 -5.06 -9.63
CA SER A 42 -17.22 -6.22 -10.44
C SER A 42 -16.27 -7.33 -10.00
N ILE A 43 -16.78 -8.27 -9.23
CA ILE A 43 -16.03 -9.38 -8.62
C ILE A 43 -16.74 -10.68 -8.94
N PRO A 44 -16.04 -11.70 -9.47
CA PRO A 44 -16.68 -12.98 -9.76
C PRO A 44 -17.03 -13.75 -8.49
N GLY A 45 -18.10 -14.55 -8.57
CA GLY A 45 -18.55 -15.39 -7.46
C GLY A 45 -19.50 -14.68 -6.50
N GLN A 46 -19.70 -15.31 -5.34
CA GLN A 46 -20.47 -14.74 -4.25
C GLN A 46 -19.52 -13.99 -3.32
N TYR A 47 -19.88 -12.78 -2.91
CA TYR A 47 -19.02 -11.98 -2.04
C TYR A 47 -19.78 -11.40 -0.83
N THR A 48 -19.00 -11.14 0.20
CA THR A 48 -19.44 -10.43 1.41
C THR A 48 -18.44 -9.33 1.76
N THR A 49 -18.93 -8.23 2.30
CA THR A 49 -18.09 -7.10 2.74
C THR A 49 -18.00 -7.06 4.27
N GLN A 50 -16.83 -6.85 4.78
CA GLN A 50 -16.51 -6.79 6.21
C GLN A 50 -15.48 -5.70 6.49
N LYS A 51 -15.19 -5.45 7.78
CA LYS A 51 -14.07 -4.62 8.22
C LYS A 51 -13.06 -5.47 8.96
N ASP A 52 -11.78 -5.19 8.74
CA ASP A 52 -10.69 -5.84 9.47
C ASP A 52 -10.35 -5.10 10.79
N ALA A 53 -9.35 -5.60 11.49
CA ALA A 53 -8.90 -5.02 12.75
C ALA A 53 -8.31 -3.59 12.62
N PHE A 54 -7.94 -3.18 11.42
CA PHE A 54 -7.44 -1.84 11.10
C PHE A 54 -8.56 -0.91 10.58
N ASP A 55 -9.81 -1.36 10.63
CA ASP A 55 -10.99 -0.69 10.10
C ASP A 55 -11.03 -0.57 8.56
N ASN A 56 -10.17 -1.29 7.84
CA ASN A 56 -10.24 -1.35 6.38
C ASN A 56 -11.45 -2.15 5.92
N PHE A 57 -12.12 -1.70 4.88
CA PHE A 57 -13.07 -2.56 4.17
C PHE A 57 -12.33 -3.69 3.45
N TRP A 58 -12.84 -4.88 3.57
CA TRP A 58 -12.40 -6.01 2.78
C TRP A 58 -13.58 -6.83 2.28
N VAL A 59 -13.41 -7.38 1.10
CA VAL A 59 -14.39 -8.22 0.44
C VAL A 59 -13.84 -9.64 0.38
N THR A 60 -14.61 -10.61 0.87
CA THR A 60 -14.33 -12.03 0.64
C THR A 60 -15.19 -12.49 -0.53
N SER A 61 -14.57 -12.95 -1.62
CA SER A 61 -15.23 -13.53 -2.78
C SER A 61 -14.93 -15.02 -2.87
N THR A 62 -15.96 -15.83 -3.13
CA THR A 62 -15.85 -17.29 -3.28
C THR A 62 -16.30 -17.72 -4.67
N GLN A 63 -15.41 -18.40 -5.40
CA GLN A 63 -15.70 -18.97 -6.71
C GLN A 63 -15.61 -20.50 -6.63
N ARG A 64 -16.73 -21.17 -6.85
CA ARG A 64 -16.85 -22.64 -6.75
C ARG A 64 -16.81 -23.37 -8.10
N TYR A 65 -17.06 -22.64 -9.18
CA TYR A 65 -17.07 -23.21 -10.54
C TYR A 65 -15.67 -23.21 -11.14
N PRO A 66 -15.37 -24.16 -12.03
CA PRO A 66 -14.10 -24.18 -12.76
C PRO A 66 -13.90 -22.91 -13.61
N TYR A 67 -12.68 -22.38 -13.64
CA TYR A 67 -12.32 -21.19 -14.41
C TYR A 67 -10.84 -21.21 -14.77
N GLN A 68 -10.47 -20.50 -15.84
CA GLN A 68 -9.08 -20.27 -16.25
C GLN A 68 -8.69 -18.79 -16.24
N GLN A 69 -9.69 -17.92 -16.05
CA GLN A 69 -9.49 -16.47 -15.95
C GLN A 69 -10.34 -15.91 -14.82
N LEU A 70 -9.82 -14.91 -14.14
CA LEU A 70 -10.54 -14.20 -13.10
C LEU A 70 -10.23 -12.72 -13.22
N THR A 71 -11.24 -11.88 -13.31
CA THR A 71 -11.10 -10.43 -13.36
C THR A 71 -11.76 -9.80 -12.15
N ILE A 72 -11.04 -8.96 -11.46
CA ILE A 72 -11.53 -8.11 -10.39
C ILE A 72 -11.45 -6.68 -10.90
N MET A 73 -12.55 -5.95 -10.86
CA MET A 73 -12.61 -4.57 -11.29
C MET A 73 -13.29 -3.72 -10.23
N VAL A 74 -12.72 -2.56 -9.96
CA VAL A 74 -13.31 -1.51 -9.13
C VAL A 74 -13.26 -0.19 -9.88
N GLN A 75 -14.32 0.61 -9.71
CA GLN A 75 -14.37 1.96 -10.24
C GLN A 75 -15.13 2.87 -9.29
N GLY A 76 -14.76 4.15 -9.27
CA GLY A 76 -15.46 5.10 -8.44
C GLY A 76 -14.94 6.51 -8.52
N ILE A 77 -15.59 7.40 -7.77
CA ILE A 77 -15.25 8.81 -7.68
C ILE A 77 -14.90 9.13 -6.23
N VAL A 78 -13.71 9.66 -6.04
CA VAL A 78 -13.21 10.13 -4.75
C VAL A 78 -12.83 11.60 -4.86
N GLU A 79 -13.29 12.39 -3.91
CA GLU A 79 -12.87 13.78 -3.75
C GLU A 79 -11.80 13.83 -2.65
N ILE A 80 -10.68 14.47 -2.94
CA ILE A 80 -9.60 14.72 -2.00
C ILE A 80 -9.42 16.21 -1.77
N ASP A 81 -9.06 16.58 -0.55
CA ASP A 81 -8.70 17.95 -0.22
C ASP A 81 -7.26 18.23 -0.70
N PRO A 82 -7.07 19.10 -1.72
CA PRO A 82 -5.75 19.37 -2.28
C PRO A 82 -4.87 20.22 -1.34
N HIS A 83 -5.42 20.75 -0.25
CA HIS A 83 -4.70 21.60 0.72
C HIS A 83 -4.43 20.86 2.04
N CYS A 84 -4.80 19.58 2.13
CA CYS A 84 -4.61 18.80 3.34
C CYS A 84 -3.13 18.49 3.56
N GLU A 85 -2.58 18.89 4.70
CA GLU A 85 -1.20 18.57 5.07
C GLU A 85 -1.05 17.25 5.83
N VAL A 86 -2.14 16.80 6.47
CA VAL A 86 -2.18 15.59 7.31
C VAL A 86 -3.46 14.82 7.03
N ALA A 87 -3.35 13.54 6.72
CA ALA A 87 -4.52 12.68 6.60
C ALA A 87 -5.11 12.45 8.00
N MET A 88 -6.19 13.14 8.32
CA MET A 88 -6.86 13.07 9.62
C MET A 88 -7.72 11.80 9.72
N GLN A 89 -7.11 10.63 9.58
CA GLN A 89 -7.84 9.37 9.70
C GLN A 89 -8.15 9.07 11.16
N LYS A 90 -9.42 8.79 11.43
CA LYS A 90 -9.88 8.27 12.72
C LYS A 90 -9.48 6.81 12.84
N SER A 91 -8.38 6.53 13.52
CA SER A 91 -8.01 5.16 13.87
C SER A 91 -8.44 4.87 15.31
N ALA A 92 -9.19 3.79 15.51
CA ALA A 92 -9.52 3.28 16.85
C ALA A 92 -8.30 2.60 17.52
N LEU A 93 -7.26 2.29 16.74
CA LEU A 93 -6.09 1.59 17.23
C LEU A 93 -5.05 2.56 17.82
N HIS A 94 -4.49 2.17 18.95
CA HIS A 94 -3.41 2.93 19.57
C HIS A 94 -2.15 2.85 18.68
N PRO A 95 -1.41 3.96 18.47
CA PRO A 95 -0.24 4.00 17.60
C PRO A 95 0.84 2.94 17.93
N SER A 96 0.97 2.52 19.18
CA SER A 96 1.95 1.51 19.59
C SER A 96 1.80 0.15 18.90
N ILE A 97 0.64 -0.17 18.31
CA ILE A 97 0.45 -1.37 17.50
C ILE A 97 1.38 -1.35 16.28
N PHE A 98 1.63 -0.16 15.76
CA PHE A 98 2.49 0.06 14.60
C PHE A 98 3.98 0.20 14.93
N LEU A 99 4.37 -0.05 16.19
CA LEU A 99 5.77 -0.26 16.59
C LEU A 99 6.20 -1.71 16.43
N GLN A 100 5.25 -2.66 16.42
CA GLN A 100 5.57 -4.08 16.37
C GLN A 100 6.12 -4.45 14.99
N PRO A 101 7.31 -5.10 14.91
CA PRO A 101 7.81 -5.61 13.66
C PRO A 101 6.94 -6.75 13.15
N THR A 102 6.94 -6.94 11.84
CA THR A 102 6.39 -8.12 11.17
C THR A 102 7.54 -8.89 10.50
N ALA A 103 7.26 -10.05 9.94
CA ALA A 103 8.27 -10.79 9.17
C ALA A 103 8.89 -9.94 8.03
N MET A 104 8.11 -8.99 7.47
CA MET A 104 8.56 -8.10 6.39
C MET A 104 9.38 -6.91 6.88
N THR A 105 9.30 -6.57 8.17
CA THR A 105 9.82 -5.30 8.71
C THR A 105 10.71 -5.51 9.95
N ILE A 106 11.56 -6.54 9.92
CA ILE A 106 12.56 -6.80 10.97
C ILE A 106 13.77 -5.88 10.74
N CYS A 107 14.07 -5.02 11.73
CA CYS A 107 15.21 -4.11 11.69
C CYS A 107 16.49 -4.83 12.12
N ASN A 108 17.54 -4.74 11.32
CA ASN A 108 18.87 -5.17 11.70
C ASN A 108 19.73 -3.98 12.17
N ARG A 109 20.94 -4.29 12.65
CA ARG A 109 21.86 -3.28 13.17
C ARG A 109 22.31 -2.28 12.10
N GLU A 110 22.47 -2.73 10.85
CA GLU A 110 22.93 -1.90 9.74
C GLU A 110 21.85 -0.87 9.34
N MET A 111 20.59 -1.33 9.21
CA MET A 111 19.45 -0.46 8.93
C MET A 111 19.23 0.58 10.04
N LEU A 112 19.39 0.15 11.30
CA LEU A 112 19.28 1.07 12.43
C LEU A 112 20.41 2.10 12.46
N ALA A 113 21.64 1.70 12.18
CA ALA A 113 22.78 2.62 12.07
C ALA A 113 22.57 3.62 10.93
N PHE A 114 22.13 3.16 9.76
CA PHE A 114 21.78 4.03 8.63
C PHE A 114 20.70 5.04 9.03
N ALA A 115 19.65 4.63 9.70
CA ALA A 115 18.58 5.54 10.15
C ALA A 115 19.11 6.59 11.14
N HIS A 116 20.00 6.20 12.07
CA HIS A 116 20.62 7.11 13.02
C HIS A 116 21.54 8.16 12.38
N ASP A 117 22.03 7.95 11.14
CA ASP A 117 22.81 8.97 10.44
C ASP A 117 21.97 10.19 10.05
N TYR A 118 20.67 10.00 9.84
CA TYR A 118 19.74 11.04 9.38
C TYR A 118 18.78 11.53 10.46
N VAL A 119 18.48 10.73 11.49
CA VAL A 119 17.49 11.06 12.52
C VAL A 119 18.15 11.13 13.89
N LYS A 120 18.20 12.32 14.47
CA LYS A 120 18.79 12.61 15.81
C LYS A 120 17.73 13.13 16.81
N HIS A 121 16.82 13.98 16.35
CA HIS A 121 15.84 14.69 17.20
C HIS A 121 14.39 14.30 16.91
N MET A 122 14.17 13.28 16.09
CA MET A 122 12.84 12.75 15.73
C MET A 122 11.92 13.80 15.11
N THR A 123 12.45 14.78 14.39
CA THR A 123 11.67 15.81 13.71
C THR A 123 11.17 15.32 12.35
N ARG A 124 10.03 15.87 11.87
CA ARG A 124 9.49 15.54 10.54
C ARG A 124 10.53 15.77 9.44
N ALA A 125 11.31 16.84 9.50
CA ALA A 125 12.34 17.16 8.52
C ALA A 125 13.46 16.10 8.47
N GLU A 126 13.85 15.55 9.63
CA GLU A 126 14.85 14.46 9.66
C GLU A 126 14.31 13.18 9.04
N PHE A 127 13.03 12.85 9.24
CA PHE A 127 12.39 11.72 8.55
C PHE A 127 12.25 11.95 7.04
N GLN A 128 12.05 13.19 6.57
CA GLN A 128 12.09 13.53 5.15
C GLN A 128 13.50 13.31 4.58
N ASN A 129 14.54 13.71 5.29
CA ASN A 129 15.92 13.43 4.92
C ASN A 129 16.22 11.93 4.88
N LEU A 130 15.71 11.16 5.84
CA LEU A 130 15.82 9.70 5.83
C LEU A 130 15.09 9.09 4.63
N ALA A 131 13.90 9.58 4.27
CA ALA A 131 13.15 9.11 3.10
C ALA A 131 13.94 9.37 1.79
N ALA A 132 14.54 10.55 1.65
CA ALA A 132 15.41 10.87 0.52
C ALA A 132 16.66 9.97 0.50
N ALA A 133 17.27 9.71 1.65
CA ALA A 133 18.41 8.80 1.77
C ALA A 133 18.05 7.36 1.38
N VAL A 134 16.88 6.86 1.79
CA VAL A 134 16.38 5.53 1.39
C VAL A 134 16.21 5.44 -0.12
N LEU A 135 15.59 6.43 -0.76
CA LEU A 135 15.43 6.45 -2.22
C LEU A 135 16.77 6.52 -2.95
N ASN A 136 17.72 7.28 -2.45
CA ASN A 136 19.07 7.36 -3.02
C ASN A 136 19.85 6.06 -2.85
N TYR A 137 19.66 5.38 -1.72
CA TYR A 137 20.35 4.12 -1.40
C TYR A 137 19.75 2.95 -2.18
N ILE A 138 18.43 2.93 -2.36
CA ILE A 138 17.66 1.94 -3.11
C ILE A 138 16.97 2.68 -4.26
N PRO A 139 17.58 2.78 -5.47
CA PRO A 139 16.98 3.47 -6.61
C PRO A 139 15.65 2.82 -7.03
N TYR A 140 14.70 3.64 -7.49
CA TYR A 140 13.44 3.11 -8.00
C TYR A 140 13.67 2.31 -9.28
N GLN A 141 13.27 1.03 -9.27
CA GLN A 141 13.37 0.10 -10.41
C GLN A 141 12.05 -0.64 -10.57
N PRO A 142 11.26 -0.35 -11.61
CA PRO A 142 10.00 -1.05 -11.84
C PRO A 142 10.24 -2.55 -12.12
N GLN A 143 9.35 -3.40 -11.60
CA GLN A 143 9.30 -4.85 -11.83
C GLN A 143 10.33 -5.72 -11.07
N VAL A 144 11.02 -5.22 -10.07
CA VAL A 144 12.09 -5.98 -9.37
C VAL A 144 11.61 -6.67 -8.09
N THR A 145 10.42 -6.34 -7.57
CA THR A 145 10.01 -6.91 -6.28
C THR A 145 9.09 -8.12 -6.39
N GLU A 146 9.26 -9.03 -5.44
CA GLU A 146 8.32 -10.12 -5.18
C GLU A 146 7.49 -9.80 -3.92
N VAL A 147 6.28 -10.36 -3.85
CA VAL A 147 5.32 -10.14 -2.74
C VAL A 147 5.92 -10.47 -1.36
N HIS A 148 6.92 -11.36 -1.33
CA HIS A 148 7.54 -11.87 -0.11
C HIS A 148 8.88 -11.20 0.25
N THR A 149 9.32 -10.19 -0.50
CA THR A 149 10.62 -9.55 -0.26
C THR A 149 10.61 -8.76 1.04
N ALA A 150 11.42 -9.17 2.01
CA ALA A 150 11.52 -8.48 3.30
C ALA A 150 12.44 -7.25 3.20
N ALA A 151 12.18 -6.24 4.04
CA ALA A 151 12.96 -5.00 4.08
C ALA A 151 14.48 -5.23 4.24
N ILE A 152 14.87 -6.22 5.04
CA ILE A 152 16.28 -6.57 5.26
C ILE A 152 16.95 -7.08 4.00
N ASP A 153 16.25 -7.83 3.16
CA ASP A 153 16.79 -8.40 1.91
C ASP A 153 16.93 -7.30 0.85
N VAL A 154 15.92 -6.42 0.72
CA VAL A 154 16.01 -5.23 -0.15
C VAL A 154 17.20 -4.35 0.26
N PHE A 155 17.34 -4.07 1.56
CA PHE A 155 18.41 -3.23 2.06
C PHE A 155 19.80 -3.80 1.77
N LYS A 156 19.99 -5.14 1.85
CA LYS A 156 21.25 -5.81 1.53
C LYS A 156 21.62 -5.72 0.04
N VAL A 157 20.63 -5.85 -0.84
CA VAL A 157 20.84 -5.82 -2.30
C VAL A 157 20.46 -4.48 -2.92
N HIS A 158 20.57 -3.39 -2.15
CA HIS A 158 20.12 -2.05 -2.46
C HIS A 158 20.41 -1.56 -3.89
N GLN A 159 21.54 -1.98 -4.49
CA GLN A 159 21.91 -1.61 -5.87
C GLN A 159 20.99 -2.22 -6.94
N ALA A 160 20.28 -3.29 -6.63
CA ALA A 160 19.27 -3.86 -7.52
C ALA A 160 18.03 -2.95 -7.64
N GLY A 161 17.88 -1.99 -6.73
CA GLY A 161 16.75 -1.10 -6.67
C GLY A 161 15.52 -1.74 -6.01
N GLY A 162 14.41 -1.03 -6.02
CA GLY A 162 13.14 -1.47 -5.47
C GLY A 162 11.98 -0.63 -5.97
N VAL A 163 10.75 -1.03 -5.62
CA VAL A 163 9.52 -0.31 -5.92
C VAL A 163 8.93 0.34 -4.65
N CYS A 164 7.77 0.98 -4.78
CA CYS A 164 7.10 1.65 -3.67
C CYS A 164 6.84 0.74 -2.46
N GLN A 165 6.58 -0.55 -2.66
CA GLN A 165 6.45 -1.55 -1.59
C GLN A 165 7.76 -1.70 -0.81
N ASP A 166 8.88 -1.84 -1.51
CA ASP A 166 10.20 -2.05 -0.92
C ASP A 166 10.65 -0.82 -0.12
N HIS A 167 10.52 0.36 -0.72
CA HIS A 167 10.81 1.63 -0.05
C HIS A 167 9.97 1.80 1.22
N SER A 168 8.67 1.48 1.15
CA SER A 168 7.78 1.56 2.31
C SER A 168 8.20 0.60 3.41
N HIS A 169 8.51 -0.66 3.10
CA HIS A 169 8.94 -1.65 4.09
C HIS A 169 10.26 -1.26 4.75
N VAL A 170 11.26 -0.81 3.97
CA VAL A 170 12.56 -0.37 4.50
C VAL A 170 12.38 0.84 5.42
N PHE A 171 11.62 1.84 4.99
CA PHE A 171 11.39 3.05 5.77
C PHE A 171 10.60 2.77 7.07
N ILE A 172 9.52 1.96 7.01
CA ILE A 172 8.77 1.50 8.19
C ILE A 172 9.69 0.78 9.18
N THR A 173 10.55 -0.11 8.66
CA THR A 173 11.51 -0.87 9.47
C THR A 173 12.43 0.06 10.25
N MET A 174 12.97 1.08 9.59
CA MET A 174 13.84 2.08 10.21
C MET A 174 13.09 2.94 11.23
N CYS A 175 11.88 3.42 10.91
CA CYS A 175 11.05 4.18 11.85
C CYS A 175 10.80 3.39 13.14
N ARG A 176 10.38 2.12 13.01
CA ARG A 176 10.12 1.25 14.16
C ARG A 176 11.39 0.95 14.95
N GLY A 177 12.52 0.75 14.27
CA GLY A 177 13.83 0.59 14.91
C GLY A 177 14.23 1.80 15.76
N LEU A 178 13.85 2.99 15.34
CA LEU A 178 14.02 4.25 16.08
C LEU A 178 12.96 4.44 17.19
N GLY A 179 12.02 3.53 17.38
CA GLY A 179 10.95 3.64 18.36
C GLY A 179 9.77 4.53 17.94
N VAL A 180 9.65 4.84 16.65
CA VAL A 180 8.58 5.67 16.09
C VAL A 180 7.55 4.81 15.39
N PRO A 181 6.24 4.91 15.75
CA PRO A 181 5.19 4.16 15.08
C PRO A 181 5.10 4.54 13.60
N ALA A 182 5.07 3.54 12.73
CA ALA A 182 4.91 3.71 11.29
C ALA A 182 3.99 2.64 10.72
N ARG A 183 3.08 3.05 9.82
CA ARG A 183 2.11 2.16 9.20
C ARG A 183 2.20 2.20 7.68
N TYR A 184 1.95 1.07 7.08
CA TYR A 184 1.90 0.90 5.63
C TYR A 184 0.53 1.36 5.12
N VAL A 185 0.51 2.09 4.03
CA VAL A 185 -0.71 2.52 3.34
C VAL A 185 -0.67 2.01 1.91
N SER A 186 -1.77 1.42 1.46
CA SER A 186 -2.01 1.10 0.06
C SER A 186 -3.15 1.94 -0.50
N GLY A 187 -3.06 2.28 -1.78
CA GLY A 187 -4.07 3.07 -2.45
C GLY A 187 -3.68 3.48 -3.87
N TYR A 188 -4.05 4.69 -4.22
CA TYR A 188 -3.79 5.24 -5.54
C TYR A 188 -3.14 6.62 -5.42
N LEU A 189 -2.23 6.92 -6.33
CA LEU A 189 -1.62 8.22 -6.46
C LEU A 189 -2.13 8.88 -7.73
N TYR A 190 -2.60 10.12 -7.63
CA TYR A 190 -2.87 10.95 -8.80
C TYR A 190 -1.59 11.66 -9.23
N VAL A 191 -1.17 11.40 -10.45
CA VAL A 191 -0.05 12.11 -11.10
C VAL A 191 -0.58 12.76 -12.36
N PRO A 192 -0.48 14.10 -12.51
CA PRO A 192 -0.88 14.77 -13.73
C PRO A 192 -0.20 14.15 -14.95
N ASP A 193 -0.91 14.06 -16.08
CA ASP A 193 -0.42 13.58 -17.38
C ASP A 193 -0.01 12.10 -17.46
N LEU A 194 -0.16 11.32 -16.38
CA LEU A 194 0.02 9.88 -16.37
C LEU A 194 -1.32 9.14 -16.48
N LEU A 195 -1.59 8.52 -17.64
CA LEU A 195 -2.87 7.84 -17.91
C LEU A 195 -2.96 6.44 -17.31
N HIS A 196 -1.83 5.77 -17.10
CA HIS A 196 -1.78 4.40 -16.58
C HIS A 196 -0.82 4.33 -15.41
N LEU A 197 -1.35 3.95 -14.28
CA LEU A 197 -0.63 3.76 -13.04
C LEU A 197 -0.75 2.30 -12.57
N ALA A 198 0.00 1.96 -11.56
CA ALA A 198 -0.25 0.78 -10.73
C ALA A 198 -0.91 1.22 -9.41
N SER A 199 -1.37 0.26 -8.61
CA SER A 199 -1.61 0.52 -7.20
C SER A 199 -0.33 1.06 -6.56
N HIS A 200 -0.47 1.95 -5.59
CA HIS A 200 0.66 2.63 -4.98
C HIS A 200 0.72 2.34 -3.47
N ALA A 201 1.92 2.47 -2.93
CA ALA A 201 2.18 2.28 -1.52
C ALA A 201 3.05 3.40 -0.96
N TRP A 202 2.75 3.80 0.27
CA TRP A 202 3.52 4.79 1.03
C TRP A 202 3.43 4.50 2.53
N VAL A 203 3.98 5.37 3.33
CA VAL A 203 4.06 5.22 4.78
C VAL A 203 3.40 6.40 5.47
N GLU A 204 2.77 6.14 6.60
CA GLU A 204 2.49 7.18 7.57
C GLU A 204 3.31 6.98 8.84
N VAL A 205 3.89 8.05 9.34
CA VAL A 205 4.70 8.07 10.55
C VAL A 205 3.99 8.90 11.62
N TYR A 206 3.93 8.37 12.83
CA TYR A 206 3.28 9.04 13.96
C TYR A 206 4.26 9.95 14.69
N LEU A 207 4.14 11.23 14.46
CA LEU A 207 4.94 12.27 15.07
C LEU A 207 4.02 13.34 15.67
N GLU A 208 4.38 13.92 16.81
CA GLU A 208 3.62 15.03 17.41
C GLU A 208 2.12 14.76 17.57
N LYS A 209 1.76 13.51 17.87
CA LYS A 209 0.37 12.99 18.02
C LYS A 209 -0.44 13.00 16.71
N MET A 210 0.20 13.08 15.55
CA MET A 210 -0.45 13.03 14.23
C MET A 210 0.25 12.03 13.30
N TRP A 211 -0.49 11.52 12.30
CA TRP A 211 0.03 10.67 11.25
C TRP A 211 0.42 11.51 10.04
N TYR A 212 1.71 11.57 9.72
CA TYR A 212 2.23 12.29 8.55
C TYR A 212 2.52 11.36 7.40
N CYS A 213 2.11 11.76 6.20
CA CYS A 213 2.36 11.05 4.95
C CYS A 213 3.84 11.13 4.55
N PHE A 214 4.39 9.98 4.13
CA PHE A 214 5.73 9.84 3.56
C PHE A 214 5.66 8.90 2.36
N ASP A 215 5.61 9.46 1.17
CA ASP A 215 5.77 8.72 -0.08
C ASP A 215 7.25 8.77 -0.48
N ILE A 216 7.97 7.72 -0.16
CA ILE A 216 9.43 7.63 -0.33
C ILE A 216 9.78 7.62 -1.81
N SER A 217 9.04 6.88 -2.63
CA SER A 217 9.31 6.73 -4.05
C SER A 217 9.15 8.02 -4.84
N ASN A 218 8.20 8.87 -4.46
CA ASN A 218 7.90 10.12 -5.14
C ASN A 218 8.36 11.36 -4.37
N GLN A 219 8.89 11.20 -3.15
CA GLN A 219 9.31 12.29 -2.26
C GLN A 219 8.17 13.29 -1.98
N ILE A 220 6.95 12.75 -1.78
CA ILE A 220 5.77 13.53 -1.44
C ILE A 220 5.46 13.33 0.05
N PHE A 221 5.31 14.43 0.79
CA PHE A 221 5.16 14.39 2.25
C PHE A 221 3.82 14.96 2.74
N THR A 222 2.85 15.03 1.85
CA THR A 222 1.47 15.44 2.13
C THR A 222 0.49 14.53 1.38
N PRO A 223 -0.73 14.30 1.88
CA PRO A 223 -1.68 13.36 1.27
C PRO A 223 -2.50 13.95 0.12
N HIS A 224 -2.22 15.17 -0.36
CA HIS A 224 -3.05 15.95 -1.26
C HIS A 224 -3.29 15.34 -2.66
N SER A 225 -2.55 14.30 -3.03
CA SER A 225 -2.70 13.55 -4.30
C SER A 225 -2.93 12.05 -4.08
N HIS A 226 -3.06 11.61 -2.84
CA HIS A 226 -3.17 10.21 -2.47
C HIS A 226 -4.62 9.83 -2.11
N ILE A 227 -5.12 8.76 -2.71
CA ILE A 227 -6.39 8.11 -2.34
C ILE A 227 -6.06 6.91 -1.47
N TYR A 228 -6.40 6.97 -0.19
CA TYR A 228 -6.16 5.93 0.80
C TYR A 228 -7.20 4.82 0.65
N VAL A 229 -6.75 3.58 0.56
CA VAL A 229 -7.61 2.40 0.46
C VAL A 229 -7.52 1.53 1.71
N ALA A 230 -6.31 1.18 2.13
CA ALA A 230 -6.11 0.37 3.33
C ALA A 230 -4.84 0.75 4.08
N ILE A 231 -4.87 0.63 5.40
CA ILE A 231 -3.73 0.82 6.29
C ILE A 231 -3.43 -0.47 7.04
N GLY A 232 -2.16 -0.71 7.35
CA GLY A 232 -1.74 -1.91 8.08
C GLY A 232 -0.30 -1.83 8.56
N ARG A 233 0.24 -2.94 9.02
CA ARG A 233 1.62 -3.02 9.52
C ARG A 233 2.63 -3.23 8.40
N ASP A 234 2.20 -3.94 7.35
CA ASP A 234 2.98 -4.24 6.14
C ASP A 234 2.06 -4.54 4.96
N TYR A 235 2.64 -4.95 3.83
CA TYR A 235 1.90 -5.30 2.63
C TYR A 235 0.85 -6.40 2.85
N TYR A 236 1.11 -7.39 3.71
CA TYR A 236 0.15 -8.48 3.93
C TYR A 236 -1.15 -8.03 4.58
N ASP A 237 -1.10 -7.00 5.41
CA ASP A 237 -2.30 -6.43 6.01
C ASP A 237 -3.15 -5.63 5.01
N VAL A 238 -2.56 -5.12 3.91
CA VAL A 238 -3.20 -4.16 2.99
C VAL A 238 -3.23 -4.59 1.52
N ALA A 239 -2.72 -5.77 1.19
CA ALA A 239 -2.63 -6.24 -0.19
C ALA A 239 -3.98 -6.10 -0.92
N PRO A 240 -4.01 -5.49 -2.12
CA PRO A 240 -5.25 -5.27 -2.87
C PRO A 240 -6.03 -6.56 -3.12
N VAL A 241 -5.33 -7.64 -3.47
CA VAL A 241 -5.92 -8.96 -3.66
C VAL A 241 -4.98 -10.01 -3.07
N ARG A 242 -5.57 -10.91 -2.28
CA ARG A 242 -4.92 -12.15 -1.81
C ARG A 242 -5.90 -13.29 -1.98
N GLY A 243 -5.42 -14.46 -2.32
CA GLY A 243 -6.33 -15.58 -2.51
C GLY A 243 -5.66 -16.93 -2.32
N ILE A 244 -6.51 -17.92 -2.19
CA ILE A 244 -6.16 -19.33 -2.26
C ILE A 244 -7.07 -19.98 -3.31
N ARG A 245 -6.54 -20.94 -4.02
CA ARG A 245 -7.30 -21.73 -5.02
C ARG A 245 -6.83 -23.16 -5.06
N GLU A 246 -7.69 -24.01 -5.54
CA GLU A 246 -7.35 -25.36 -5.89
C GLU A 246 -6.98 -25.43 -7.37
N ARG A 247 -5.88 -26.08 -7.71
CA ARG A 247 -5.38 -26.28 -9.07
C ARG A 247 -5.06 -24.94 -9.79
N GLY A 248 -5.11 -24.92 -11.12
CA GLY A 248 -4.89 -23.73 -11.95
C GLY A 248 -3.47 -23.62 -12.50
N GLY A 249 -2.54 -24.49 -12.08
CA GLY A 249 -1.17 -24.44 -12.59
C GLY A 249 -0.46 -23.12 -12.28
N VAL A 250 0.27 -22.58 -13.26
CA VAL A 250 0.98 -21.30 -13.15
C VAL A 250 -0.02 -20.15 -13.30
N GLU A 251 0.09 -19.16 -12.42
CA GLU A 251 -0.69 -17.93 -12.44
C GLU A 251 0.12 -16.79 -13.08
N THR A 252 -0.52 -16.07 -13.97
CA THR A 252 -0.05 -14.77 -14.45
C THR A 252 -1.06 -13.70 -14.06
N MET A 253 -0.58 -12.54 -13.61
CA MET A 253 -1.39 -11.42 -13.19
C MET A 253 -1.01 -10.16 -13.95
N HIS A 254 -2.02 -9.44 -14.41
CA HIS A 254 -1.87 -8.12 -15.03
C HIS A 254 -2.82 -7.14 -14.37
N SER A 255 -2.30 -6.01 -13.92
CA SER A 255 -3.10 -4.94 -13.30
C SER A 255 -2.98 -3.64 -14.09
N VAL A 256 -4.10 -2.96 -14.26
CA VAL A 256 -4.19 -1.65 -14.91
C VAL A 256 -4.96 -0.73 -13.98
N VAL A 257 -4.37 0.42 -13.69
CA VAL A 257 -4.99 1.47 -12.86
C VAL A 257 -5.01 2.78 -13.63
N GLN A 258 -6.15 3.46 -13.58
CA GLN A 258 -6.31 4.82 -14.09
C GLN A 258 -6.83 5.71 -12.96
N VAL A 259 -6.21 6.87 -12.78
CA VAL A 259 -6.65 7.92 -11.85
C VAL A 259 -6.73 9.21 -12.63
N LEU A 260 -7.95 9.68 -12.88
CA LEU A 260 -8.21 10.83 -13.76
C LEU A 260 -9.01 11.91 -13.03
N PRO A 261 -8.75 13.19 -13.29
CA PRO A 261 -9.61 14.26 -12.78
C PRO A 261 -10.99 14.18 -13.46
N CYS A 262 -12.05 14.50 -12.72
CA CYS A 262 -13.44 14.55 -13.22
C CYS A 262 -14.23 15.76 -12.67
#